data_6adec65dcc0fcfa91f5752bd424420b6
#
_entry.id   6adec65dcc0fcfa91f5752bd424420b6
#
_cell.length_a   1.000
_cell.length_b   1.000
_cell.length_c   1.000
_cell.angle_alpha   90.00
_cell.angle_beta   90.00
_cell.angle_gamma   90.00
#
_symmetry.space_group_name_H-M   'P 1'
#
loop_
_entity.id
_entity.type
_entity.pdbx_description
1 polymer ?
#
loop_
_entity_poly.entity_id
_entity_poly.type
_entity_poly.pdbx_seq_one_letter_code
_entity_poly.pdbx_strand_id
1 'polypeptide(L)'
;TGLQVHLIIDETIPELPIAFRKAIYRATQEGLTNIQRHARASEAWIQLAQREGRVSLVVGDNGVGLPSDRSASGFGLSGLKERAAILGGDFYVDQRAGGGTQITFRLPVPEEPHDE
;
A
#
# COMPACT_ATOMS: atom_id res chain seq x y z
N THR A 1 -8.53 -13.49 16.11
CA THR A 1 -7.51 -13.24 16.72
C THR A 1 -6.31 -13.65 16.01
N GLY A 2 -5.28 -13.21 16.13
CA GLY A 2 -4.08 -13.72 15.72
C GLY A 2 -3.53 -13.27 14.41
N LEU A 3 -4.03 -12.24 13.80
CA LEU A 3 -3.34 -11.69 12.67
C LEU A 3 -2.07 -11.04 13.17
N GLN A 4 -0.93 -11.53 12.69
CA GLN A 4 0.35 -10.99 13.08
C GLN A 4 0.80 -10.01 12.00
N VAL A 5 1.08 -8.79 12.39
CA VAL A 5 1.43 -7.75 11.44
C VAL A 5 2.90 -7.40 11.61
N HIS A 6 3.63 -7.44 10.51
CA HIS A 6 5.04 -7.08 10.48
C HIS A 6 5.18 -5.72 9.83
N LEU A 7 5.87 -4.81 10.51
CA LEU A 7 6.00 -3.45 10.03
C LEU A 7 7.47 -3.19 9.70
N ILE A 8 7.75 -2.80 8.48
CA ILE A 8 9.10 -2.56 8.00
C ILE A 8 9.13 -1.18 7.39
N ILE A 9 9.81 -0.24 8.03
CA ILE A 9 9.84 1.14 7.57
C ILE A 9 11.27 1.56 7.35
N ASP A 10 11.54 2.06 6.13
CA ASP A 10 12.84 2.57 5.76
C ASP A 10 13.04 3.90 6.44
N GLU A 11 14.11 4.02 7.19
CA GLU A 11 14.36 5.23 7.96
C GLU A 11 14.84 6.39 7.10
N THR A 12 15.15 6.16 5.84
CA THR A 12 15.63 7.23 4.98
C THR A 12 14.51 8.00 4.29
N ILE A 13 13.25 7.65 4.57
CA ILE A 13 12.14 8.34 3.92
C ILE A 13 12.09 9.77 4.42
N PRO A 14 12.07 10.74 3.50
CA PRO A 14 12.04 12.14 3.93
C PRO A 14 10.67 12.51 4.45
N GLU A 15 10.59 13.68 5.04
CA GLU A 15 9.29 14.17 5.45
C GLU A 15 8.46 14.45 4.21
N LEU A 16 7.27 13.91 4.17
CA LEU A 16 6.41 14.00 3.01
C LEU A 16 5.34 15.06 3.22
N PRO A 17 4.85 15.66 2.15
CA PRO A 17 3.72 16.59 2.29
C PRO A 17 2.54 15.89 2.93
N ILE A 18 1.69 16.69 3.58
CA ILE A 18 0.60 16.11 4.34
C ILE A 18 -0.36 15.33 3.46
N ALA A 19 -0.56 15.75 2.21
CA ALA A 19 -1.44 15.01 1.32
C ALA A 19 -0.92 13.60 1.05
N PHE A 20 0.41 13.46 0.95
CA PHE A 20 1.04 12.17 0.72
C PHE A 20 0.91 11.30 1.96
N ARG A 21 1.13 11.90 3.14
CA ARG A 21 1.03 11.13 4.38
C ARG A 21 -0.38 10.64 4.61
N LYS A 22 -1.38 11.47 4.31
CA LYS A 22 -2.76 11.06 4.45
C LYS A 22 -3.12 9.94 3.49
N ALA A 23 -2.60 10.02 2.26
CA ALA A 23 -2.88 8.98 1.27
C ALA A 23 -2.26 7.64 1.70
N ILE A 24 -1.03 7.67 2.21
CA ILE A 24 -0.37 6.47 2.66
C ILE A 24 -1.11 5.87 3.85
N TYR A 25 -1.56 6.73 4.77
CA TYR A 25 -2.31 6.25 5.92
C TYR A 25 -3.61 5.59 5.48
N ARG A 26 -4.33 6.23 4.56
CA ARG A 26 -5.58 5.66 4.07
C ARG A 26 -5.35 4.35 3.35
N ALA A 27 -4.29 4.28 2.55
CA ALA A 27 -3.98 3.04 1.83
C ALA A 27 -3.65 1.91 2.82
N THR A 28 -2.94 2.23 3.89
CA THR A 28 -2.64 1.25 4.91
C THR A 28 -3.90 0.75 5.58
N GLN A 29 -4.79 1.67 5.94
CA GLN A 29 -6.05 1.28 6.57
C GLN A 29 -6.90 0.40 5.67
N GLU A 30 -7.02 0.77 4.40
CA GLU A 30 -7.83 -0.02 3.48
C GLU A 30 -7.22 -1.39 3.26
N GLY A 31 -5.90 -1.44 3.15
CA GLY A 31 -5.23 -2.71 2.96
C GLY A 31 -5.43 -3.65 4.14
N LEU A 32 -5.26 -3.12 5.35
CA LEU A 32 -5.44 -3.95 6.54
C LEU A 32 -6.90 -4.37 6.71
N THR A 33 -7.83 -3.48 6.41
CA THR A 33 -9.25 -3.82 6.51
C THR A 33 -9.59 -4.96 5.56
N ASN A 34 -9.05 -4.92 4.36
CA ASN A 34 -9.30 -6.00 3.40
C ASN A 34 -8.71 -7.31 3.87
N ILE A 35 -7.53 -7.27 4.47
CA ILE A 35 -6.94 -8.48 5.00
C ILE A 35 -7.81 -9.06 6.09
N GLN A 36 -8.28 -8.23 6.99
CA GLN A 36 -9.10 -8.70 8.09
C GLN A 36 -10.43 -9.28 7.64
N ARG A 37 -11.01 -8.68 6.60
CA ARG A 37 -12.34 -9.08 6.17
C ARG A 37 -12.35 -10.25 5.20
N HIS A 38 -11.33 -10.34 4.35
CA HIS A 38 -11.45 -11.21 3.19
C HIS A 38 -10.34 -12.22 3.04
N ALA A 39 -9.19 -12.02 3.68
CA ALA A 39 -8.03 -12.82 3.30
C ALA A 39 -7.88 -14.10 4.08
N ARG A 40 -8.46 -14.19 5.28
CA ARG A 40 -8.24 -15.34 6.16
C ARG A 40 -6.75 -15.55 6.38
N ALA A 41 -6.02 -14.47 6.56
CA ALA A 41 -4.59 -14.53 6.70
C ALA A 41 -4.19 -14.69 8.14
N SER A 42 -3.02 -15.27 8.38
CA SER A 42 -2.43 -15.28 9.70
C SER A 42 -1.32 -14.25 9.82
N GLU A 43 -0.78 -13.79 8.71
CA GLU A 43 0.29 -12.79 8.72
C GLU A 43 0.05 -11.74 7.67
N ALA A 44 0.46 -10.52 8.00
CA ALA A 44 0.43 -9.41 7.06
C ALA A 44 1.72 -8.64 7.19
N TRP A 45 2.12 -7.98 6.11
CA TRP A 45 3.35 -7.19 6.09
C TRP A 45 3.00 -5.80 5.60
N ILE A 46 3.49 -4.78 6.31
CA ILE A 46 3.38 -3.40 5.89
C ILE A 46 4.79 -2.90 5.71
N GLN A 47 5.13 -2.52 4.49
CA GLN A 47 6.48 -2.08 4.19
C GLN A 47 6.43 -0.73 3.54
N LEU A 48 7.18 0.22 4.06
CA LEU A 48 7.27 1.55 3.49
C LEU A 48 8.73 1.79 3.17
N ALA A 49 9.04 2.04 1.92
CA ALA A 49 10.42 2.17 1.46
C ALA A 49 10.53 3.27 0.44
N GLN A 50 11.73 3.79 0.29
CA GLN A 50 12.02 4.80 -0.70
C GLN A 50 13.08 4.27 -1.64
N ARG A 51 12.86 4.43 -2.94
CA ARG A 51 13.82 3.97 -3.93
C ARG A 51 13.62 4.79 -5.19
N GLU A 52 14.71 5.31 -5.72
CA GLU A 52 14.69 5.98 -7.03
C GLU A 52 13.66 7.09 -7.11
N GLY A 53 13.57 7.89 -6.07
CA GLY A 53 12.66 9.02 -6.07
C GLY A 53 11.22 8.68 -5.82
N ARG A 54 10.93 7.46 -5.37
CA ARG A 54 9.56 7.07 -5.09
C ARG A 54 9.46 6.50 -3.70
N VAL A 55 8.32 6.73 -3.08
CA VAL A 55 7.98 6.09 -1.82
C VAL A 55 6.94 5.03 -2.14
N SER A 56 7.20 3.80 -1.72
CA SER A 56 6.31 2.69 -1.99
C SER A 56 5.78 2.15 -0.68
N LEU A 57 4.48 2.01 -0.60
CA LEU A 57 3.82 1.30 0.47
C LEU A 57 3.38 -0.04 -0.07
N VAL A 58 3.79 -1.11 0.59
CA VAL A 58 3.36 -2.45 0.21
C VAL A 58 2.62 -3.03 1.40
N VAL A 59 1.41 -3.52 1.19
CA VAL A 59 0.64 -4.21 2.21
C VAL A 59 0.33 -5.58 1.66
N GLY A 60 0.85 -6.60 2.30
CA GLY A 60 0.69 -7.97 1.81
C GLY A 60 0.20 -8.88 2.90
N ASP A 61 -0.35 -10.03 2.50
CA ASP A 61 -0.82 -11.03 3.44
C ASP A 61 -0.57 -12.42 2.88
N ASN A 62 -0.70 -13.40 3.74
CA ASN A 62 -0.51 -14.81 3.35
C ASN A 62 -1.84 -15.55 3.29
N GLY A 63 -2.92 -14.85 3.03
CA GLY A 63 -4.24 -15.46 3.04
C GLY A 63 -4.61 -16.09 1.71
N VAL A 64 -5.91 -16.07 1.41
CA VAL A 64 -6.42 -16.78 0.25
C VAL A 64 -6.24 -16.01 -1.05
N GLY A 65 -5.90 -14.73 -0.97
CA GLY A 65 -5.75 -13.92 -2.17
C GLY A 65 -7.10 -13.44 -2.69
N LEU A 66 -7.03 -12.59 -3.71
CA LEU A 66 -8.24 -12.10 -4.35
C LEU A 66 -8.61 -13.06 -5.47
N PRO A 67 -9.91 -13.26 -5.70
CA PRO A 67 -10.33 -14.04 -6.85
C PRO A 67 -9.82 -13.41 -8.13
N SER A 68 -9.39 -14.22 -9.07
CA SER A 68 -8.75 -13.71 -10.27
C SER A 68 -9.68 -12.87 -11.13
N ASP A 69 -10.98 -13.06 -11.01
CA ASP A 69 -11.93 -12.30 -11.81
C ASP A 69 -12.46 -11.09 -11.08
N ARG A 70 -11.89 -10.71 -9.95
CA ARG A 70 -12.38 -9.55 -9.22
C ARG A 70 -11.48 -8.37 -9.43
N SER A 71 -12.09 -7.25 -9.66
CA SER A 71 -11.34 -6.02 -9.70
C SER A 71 -11.21 -5.48 -8.29
N ALA A 72 -10.46 -4.41 -8.17
CA ALA A 72 -10.27 -3.79 -6.88
C ALA A 72 -11.54 -3.20 -6.31
N SER A 73 -12.54 -2.94 -7.15
CA SER A 73 -13.71 -2.19 -6.67
C SER A 73 -14.49 -2.93 -5.60
N GLY A 74 -14.54 -4.25 -5.65
CA GLY A 74 -15.30 -5.00 -4.66
C GLY A 74 -14.66 -5.02 -3.29
N PHE A 75 -13.47 -4.44 -3.14
CA PHE A 75 -12.72 -4.48 -1.90
C PHE A 75 -12.36 -3.10 -1.40
N GLY A 76 -13.00 -2.05 -1.94
CA GLY A 76 -12.73 -0.70 -1.46
C GLY A 76 -11.45 -0.11 -1.97
N LEU A 77 -10.83 -0.71 -2.98
CA LEU A 77 -9.52 -0.29 -3.43
C LEU A 77 -9.53 0.69 -4.58
N SER A 78 -10.70 0.91 -5.20
CA SER A 78 -10.75 1.79 -6.36
C SER A 78 -10.39 3.23 -6.01
N GLY A 79 -10.75 3.68 -4.81
CA GLY A 79 -10.39 5.03 -4.39
C GLY A 79 -8.90 5.21 -4.23
N LEU A 80 -8.18 4.13 -3.91
CA LEU A 80 -6.73 4.21 -3.79
C LEU A 80 -6.07 4.39 -5.13
N LYS A 81 -6.61 3.74 -6.17
CA LYS A 81 -6.06 3.91 -7.50
C LYS A 81 -6.22 5.35 -7.96
N GLU A 82 -7.39 5.93 -7.72
CA GLU A 82 -7.62 7.31 -8.09
C GLU A 82 -6.73 8.26 -7.29
N ARG A 83 -6.56 8.00 -6.01
CA ARG A 83 -5.74 8.86 -5.19
C ARG A 83 -4.27 8.81 -5.63
N ALA A 84 -3.77 7.62 -5.95
CA ALA A 84 -2.42 7.50 -6.44
C ALA A 84 -2.23 8.32 -7.71
N ALA A 85 -3.19 8.23 -8.62
CA ALA A 85 -3.10 8.97 -9.88
C ALA A 85 -3.10 10.47 -9.64
N ILE A 86 -3.94 10.95 -8.74
CA ILE A 86 -3.99 12.38 -8.42
C ILE A 86 -2.63 12.87 -7.91
N LEU A 87 -1.95 12.04 -7.14
CA LEU A 87 -0.67 12.42 -6.57
C LEU A 87 0.50 12.06 -7.47
N GLY A 88 0.23 11.60 -8.68
CA GLY A 88 1.28 11.31 -9.65
C GLY A 88 1.90 9.94 -9.53
N GLY A 89 1.25 9.06 -8.82
CA GLY A 89 1.81 7.73 -8.59
C GLY A 89 1.00 6.61 -9.19
N ASP A 90 1.20 5.43 -8.65
CA ASP A 90 0.63 4.19 -9.17
C ASP A 90 0.06 3.34 -8.06
N PHE A 91 -0.87 2.48 -8.42
CA PHE A 91 -1.45 1.54 -7.47
C PHE A 91 -1.65 0.20 -8.17
N TYR A 92 -1.17 -0.88 -7.55
CA TYR A 92 -1.27 -2.22 -8.12
C TYR A 92 -1.81 -3.19 -7.08
N VAL A 93 -2.51 -4.21 -7.56
CA VAL A 93 -2.94 -5.33 -6.72
C VAL A 93 -2.44 -6.59 -7.40
N ASP A 94 -1.67 -7.39 -6.68
CA ASP A 94 -1.10 -8.61 -7.24
C ASP A 94 -1.30 -9.76 -6.30
N GLN A 95 -1.20 -10.96 -6.82
CA GLN A 95 -1.07 -12.12 -5.97
C GLN A 95 0.35 -12.18 -5.45
N ARG A 96 0.47 -12.52 -4.17
CA ARG A 96 1.77 -12.58 -3.56
C ARG A 96 2.37 -13.96 -3.83
N ALA A 97 3.66 -14.00 -4.13
CA ALA A 97 4.35 -15.26 -4.32
C ALA A 97 4.19 -16.11 -3.07
N GLY A 98 3.81 -17.35 -3.22
CA GLY A 98 3.59 -18.23 -2.09
C GLY A 98 2.21 -18.17 -1.50
N GLY A 99 1.34 -17.29 -2.00
CA GLY A 99 -0.04 -17.22 -1.54
C GLY A 99 -0.37 -15.88 -0.93
N GLY A 100 -1.59 -15.45 -1.13
CA GLY A 100 -2.08 -14.21 -0.57
C GLY A 100 -2.11 -13.09 -1.57
N THR A 101 -2.32 -11.89 -1.08
CA THR A 101 -2.50 -10.71 -1.91
C THR A 101 -1.50 -9.64 -1.48
N GLN A 102 -1.12 -8.80 -2.42
CA GLN A 102 -0.24 -7.69 -2.14
C GLN A 102 -0.75 -6.48 -2.89
N ILE A 103 -0.90 -5.37 -2.18
CA ILE A 103 -1.15 -4.09 -2.83
C ILE A 103 0.11 -3.25 -2.74
N THR A 104 0.34 -2.46 -3.78
CA THR A 104 1.48 -1.55 -3.84
C THR A 104 0.95 -0.18 -4.22
N PHE A 105 1.30 0.81 -3.42
CA PHE A 105 0.86 2.19 -3.59
C PHE A 105 2.13 3.02 -3.65
N ARG A 106 2.47 3.55 -4.82
CA ARG A 106 3.73 4.26 -5.02
C ARG A 106 3.47 5.71 -5.38
N LEU A 107 4.21 6.58 -4.76
CA LEU A 107 4.11 8.01 -5.01
C LEU A 107 5.48 8.57 -5.32
N PRO A 108 5.58 9.55 -6.23
CA PRO A 108 6.87 10.22 -6.43
C PRO A 108 7.19 11.07 -5.22
N VAL A 109 8.44 11.07 -4.81
CA VAL A 109 8.87 11.94 -3.73
C VAL A 109 8.98 13.34 -4.32
N PRO A 110 8.28 14.34 -3.80
CA PRO A 110 8.38 15.66 -4.36
C PRO A 110 9.79 16.20 -4.18
N GLU A 111 10.26 16.92 -5.18
CA GLU A 111 11.54 17.57 -5.03
C GLU A 111 11.39 18.66 -4.02
N GLU A 112 12.41 18.83 -3.22
CA GLU A 112 12.38 19.95 -2.31
C GLU A 112 12.46 21.22 -3.08
N PRO A 113 11.75 22.24 -2.65
CA PRO A 113 11.87 23.53 -3.33
C PRO A 113 13.31 23.97 -3.20
N HIS A 114 13.88 24.35 -4.31
CA HIS A 114 15.19 24.90 -4.25
C HIS A 114 15.06 26.31 -3.81
N ASP A 115 15.73 26.60 -2.76
CA ASP A 115 15.68 27.92 -2.37
C ASP A 115 16.51 28.67 -3.20
N GLU A 116 16.15 29.49 -3.79
CA GLU A 116 16.97 30.16 -4.57
C GLU A 116 17.21 31.37 -4.16
#